data_07bcdb71d04c1b886b80e7a3a546281b
#
_entry.id   07bcdb71d04c1b886b80e7a3a546281b
#
_cell.length_a   1.000
_cell.length_b   1.000
_cell.length_c   1.000
_cell.angle_alpha   90.00
_cell.angle_beta   90.00
_cell.angle_gamma   90.00
#
_symmetry.space_group_name_H-M   'P 1'
#
loop_
_entity.id
_entity.type
_entity.pdbx_description
1 polymer ?
#
loop_
_entity_poly.entity_id
_entity_poly.type
_entity_poly.pdbx_seq_one_letter_code
_entity_poly.pdbx_strand_id
1 'polypeptide(L)'
;HIQPKNENSQSYRSVKYTISDEEAKRVFAMTNGQNKNKDKHKVKPKKKKIDLEKVETKPLVQKPECLVVDGYNQIFGWQSLKGIPFDSARDELIDRLSNYQGYRNCYLIIVFDAYRVKDSTHRSYKKGDLEVIFTKYDETADSYIEKHVSEWKKKYRLIVASSDGLIQNTILAHGCQRMSARELEKRALSTNADAFKTFHTL
;
A
#
# COMPACT_ATOMS: atom_id res chain seq x y z
N HIS A 1 9.59 -34.89 35.05
CA HIS A 1 9.83 -33.54 34.50
C HIS A 1 9.89 -33.61 32.97
N ILE A 2 8.76 -33.39 32.34
CA ILE A 2 8.64 -33.32 30.87
C ILE A 2 8.47 -31.85 30.56
N GLN A 3 9.48 -31.24 29.91
CA GLN A 3 9.38 -29.89 29.35
C GLN A 3 8.66 -29.97 28.02
N PRO A 4 7.70 -29.09 27.70
CA PRO A 4 7.10 -29.03 26.38
C PRO A 4 8.07 -28.39 25.40
N LYS A 5 8.39 -29.12 24.32
CA LYS A 5 9.11 -28.59 23.16
C LYS A 5 8.24 -27.57 22.46
N ASN A 6 8.70 -26.34 22.45
CA ASN A 6 8.10 -25.25 21.68
C ASN A 6 8.66 -25.29 20.24
N GLU A 7 8.05 -26.12 19.39
CA GLU A 7 8.34 -26.17 17.96
C GLU A 7 7.30 -25.30 17.22
N ASN A 8 7.60 -24.04 17.03
CA ASN A 8 7.04 -23.25 15.93
C ASN A 8 7.80 -21.92 15.73
N SER A 9 9.11 -22.01 15.55
CA SER A 9 9.84 -20.96 14.86
C SER A 9 9.98 -21.35 13.39
N GLN A 10 8.90 -21.24 12.62
CA GLN A 10 9.04 -21.24 11.15
C GLN A 10 9.82 -19.99 10.77
N SER A 11 11.12 -20.17 10.54
CA SER A 11 11.95 -19.18 9.88
C SER A 11 11.34 -18.86 8.52
N TYR A 12 10.81 -17.66 8.37
CA TYR A 12 10.36 -17.13 7.09
C TYR A 12 11.58 -17.03 6.16
N ARG A 13 11.85 -18.11 5.41
CA ARG A 13 12.76 -18.03 4.27
C ARG A 13 12.14 -17.06 3.28
N SER A 14 12.75 -15.89 3.16
CA SER A 14 12.45 -14.93 2.11
C SER A 14 12.57 -15.68 0.78
N VAL A 15 11.45 -15.79 0.05
CA VAL A 15 11.48 -16.30 -1.31
C VAL A 15 12.23 -15.25 -2.12
N LYS A 16 13.48 -15.55 -2.48
CA LYS A 16 14.31 -14.70 -3.33
C LYS A 16 13.67 -14.64 -4.72
N TYR A 17 12.97 -13.56 -5.00
CA TYR A 17 12.56 -13.21 -6.35
C TYR A 17 13.71 -12.46 -6.99
N THR A 18 14.55 -13.13 -7.76
CA THR A 18 15.63 -12.51 -8.52
C THR A 18 15.05 -11.87 -9.78
N ILE A 19 14.58 -10.64 -9.65
CA ILE A 19 14.37 -9.76 -10.80
C ILE A 19 15.58 -8.85 -10.85
N SER A 20 16.21 -8.70 -12.01
CA SER A 20 17.27 -7.73 -12.17
C SER A 20 16.71 -6.31 -12.01
N ASP A 21 17.50 -5.40 -11.43
CA ASP A 21 17.10 -3.98 -11.26
C ASP A 21 16.67 -3.32 -12.58
N GLU A 22 17.24 -3.78 -13.69
CA GLU A 22 16.88 -3.28 -15.02
C GLU A 22 15.51 -3.79 -15.49
N GLU A 23 15.16 -5.03 -15.21
CA GLU A 23 13.82 -5.57 -15.51
C GLU A 23 12.74 -4.90 -14.67
N ALA A 24 13.00 -4.69 -13.38
CA ALA A 24 12.09 -3.96 -12.50
C ALA A 24 11.84 -2.53 -13.00
N LYS A 25 12.89 -1.82 -13.43
CA LYS A 25 12.78 -0.47 -14.02
C LYS A 25 12.02 -0.47 -15.35
N ARG A 26 12.23 -1.48 -16.21
CA ARG A 26 11.50 -1.59 -17.50
C ARG A 26 10.01 -1.80 -17.29
N VAL A 27 9.62 -2.63 -16.32
CA VAL A 27 8.22 -2.89 -16.03
C VAL A 27 7.53 -1.66 -15.45
N PHE A 28 8.18 -0.98 -14.52
CA PHE A 28 7.68 0.28 -13.99
C PHE A 28 7.50 1.34 -15.11
N ALA A 29 8.44 1.43 -16.05
CA ALA A 29 8.32 2.33 -17.20
C ALA A 29 7.17 1.93 -18.14
N MET A 30 6.91 0.64 -18.33
CA MET A 30 5.80 0.15 -19.15
C MET A 30 4.42 0.41 -18.51
N THR A 31 4.29 0.23 -17.20
CA THR A 31 3.02 0.46 -16.49
C THR A 31 2.70 1.95 -16.37
N ASN A 32 3.70 2.81 -16.14
CA ASN A 32 3.49 4.25 -15.99
C ASN A 32 3.61 5.05 -17.31
N GLY A 33 4.10 4.43 -18.40
CA GLY A 33 4.35 5.10 -19.68
C GLY A 33 3.19 5.13 -20.67
N GLN A 34 2.18 4.28 -20.53
CA GLN A 34 1.13 4.07 -21.55
C GLN A 34 -0.06 5.04 -21.50
N ASN A 35 -0.09 6.01 -20.59
CA ASN A 35 -1.27 6.85 -20.40
C ASN A 35 -1.17 8.29 -20.93
N LYS A 36 -0.34 8.55 -21.95
CA LYS A 36 -0.24 9.91 -22.53
C LYS A 36 -1.36 10.30 -23.51
N ASN A 37 -2.26 9.39 -23.89
CA ASN A 37 -3.33 9.71 -24.84
C ASN A 37 -4.65 9.01 -24.44
N LYS A 38 -5.51 9.67 -23.68
CA LYS A 38 -6.95 9.44 -23.73
C LYS A 38 -7.72 10.75 -23.62
N ASP A 39 -8.57 10.95 -24.63
CA ASP A 39 -9.40 12.11 -24.87
C ASP A 39 -10.28 12.53 -23.69
N LYS A 40 -10.33 13.86 -23.49
CA LYS A 40 -11.14 14.53 -22.48
C LYS A 40 -12.62 14.52 -22.90
N HIS A 41 -13.40 13.53 -22.54
CA HIS A 41 -14.84 13.66 -22.53
C HIS A 41 -15.28 14.39 -21.25
N LYS A 42 -15.61 15.68 -21.42
CA LYS A 42 -16.23 16.51 -20.39
C LYS A 42 -17.68 16.07 -20.18
N VAL A 43 -17.96 15.25 -19.20
CA VAL A 43 -19.32 15.01 -18.70
C VAL A 43 -19.66 16.12 -17.70
N LYS A 44 -20.63 16.98 -18.06
CA LYS A 44 -21.15 18.00 -17.14
C LYS A 44 -21.95 17.34 -16.01
N PRO A 45 -21.67 17.60 -14.73
CA PRO A 45 -22.43 17.03 -13.63
C PRO A 45 -23.82 17.64 -13.57
N LYS A 46 -24.88 16.82 -13.64
CA LYS A 46 -26.26 17.24 -13.33
C LYS A 46 -26.36 17.49 -11.83
N LYS A 47 -26.58 18.74 -11.43
CA LYS A 47 -26.87 19.13 -10.04
C LYS A 47 -28.26 18.56 -9.64
N LYS A 48 -28.28 17.49 -8.87
CA LYS A 48 -29.48 17.09 -8.12
C LYS A 48 -29.62 18.05 -6.92
N LYS A 49 -30.77 18.74 -6.82
CA LYS A 49 -31.14 19.46 -5.60
C LYS A 49 -31.32 18.43 -4.49
N ILE A 50 -30.51 18.52 -3.45
CA ILE A 50 -30.62 17.69 -2.25
C ILE A 50 -31.56 18.44 -1.31
N ASP A 51 -32.69 17.81 -0.97
CA ASP A 51 -33.60 18.28 0.08
C ASP A 51 -32.90 18.12 1.43
N LEU A 52 -32.53 19.24 2.04
CA LEU A 52 -31.76 19.28 3.29
C LEU A 52 -32.58 18.92 4.54
N GLU A 53 -33.92 18.78 4.42
CA GLU A 53 -34.80 18.56 5.57
C GLU A 53 -34.93 17.11 6.05
N LYS A 54 -34.29 16.14 5.40
CA LYS A 54 -34.35 14.72 5.78
C LYS A 54 -32.99 14.05 5.96
N VAL A 55 -31.98 14.79 6.39
CA VAL A 55 -30.70 14.18 6.76
C VAL A 55 -30.79 13.75 8.22
N GLU A 56 -31.30 12.55 8.47
CA GLU A 56 -31.05 11.87 9.75
C GLU A 56 -29.53 11.76 9.94
N THR A 57 -28.97 12.56 10.81
CA THR A 57 -27.57 12.48 11.19
C THR A 57 -27.36 11.22 12.03
N LYS A 58 -27.23 10.05 11.37
CA LYS A 58 -26.70 8.88 12.06
C LYS A 58 -25.32 9.24 12.60
N PRO A 59 -25.02 8.94 13.88
CA PRO A 59 -23.68 9.19 14.43
C PRO A 59 -22.66 8.56 13.51
N LEU A 60 -21.72 9.36 13.02
CA LEU A 60 -20.62 8.92 12.18
C LEU A 60 -19.76 7.97 13.02
N VAL A 61 -20.01 6.69 12.95
CA VAL A 61 -19.08 5.69 13.47
C VAL A 61 -17.78 5.89 12.69
N GLN A 62 -16.76 6.45 13.36
CA GLN A 62 -15.47 6.69 12.76
C GLN A 62 -14.85 5.33 12.43
N LYS A 63 -14.79 5.01 11.15
CA LYS A 63 -14.12 3.80 10.68
C LYS A 63 -12.63 3.89 11.01
N PRO A 64 -12.01 2.79 11.44
CA PRO A 64 -10.56 2.76 11.62
C PRO A 64 -9.84 3.12 10.32
N GLU A 65 -8.66 3.74 10.44
CA GLU A 65 -7.83 4.11 9.31
C GLU A 65 -7.15 2.87 8.72
N CYS A 66 -7.11 2.79 7.40
CA CYS A 66 -6.32 1.79 6.69
C CYS A 66 -5.51 2.47 5.59
N LEU A 67 -4.20 2.29 5.64
CA LEU A 67 -3.26 2.72 4.61
C LEU A 67 -3.02 1.57 3.64
N VAL A 68 -3.34 1.78 2.37
CA VAL A 68 -3.07 0.83 1.28
C VAL A 68 -1.91 1.38 0.45
N VAL A 69 -0.91 0.57 0.20
CA VAL A 69 0.36 0.98 -0.40
C VAL A 69 0.67 0.12 -1.61
N ASP A 70 0.91 0.75 -2.75
CA ASP A 70 1.57 0.12 -3.88
C ASP A 70 3.08 0.03 -3.57
N GLY A 71 3.55 -1.18 -3.25
CA GLY A 71 4.89 -1.39 -2.73
C GLY A 71 6.00 -0.98 -3.70
N TYR A 72 5.90 -1.38 -4.96
CA TYR A 72 6.94 -1.04 -5.94
C TYR A 72 6.92 0.43 -6.33
N ASN A 73 5.75 1.05 -6.41
CA ASN A 73 5.65 2.48 -6.62
C ASN A 73 6.38 3.27 -5.50
N GLN A 74 6.27 2.80 -4.26
CA GLN A 74 7.01 3.40 -3.15
C GLN A 74 8.52 3.18 -3.26
N ILE A 75 8.98 1.94 -3.56
CA ILE A 75 10.42 1.65 -3.70
C ILE A 75 11.05 2.57 -4.75
N PHE A 76 10.39 2.78 -5.89
CA PHE A 76 10.89 3.69 -6.93
C PHE A 76 10.75 5.17 -6.58
N GLY A 77 9.76 5.53 -5.78
CA GLY A 77 9.46 6.91 -5.39
C GLY A 77 10.30 7.43 -4.22
N TRP A 78 10.75 6.55 -3.32
CA TRP A 78 11.48 6.95 -2.12
C TRP A 78 12.95 7.21 -2.40
N GLN A 79 13.44 8.40 -2.02
CA GLN A 79 14.84 8.77 -2.17
C GLN A 79 15.75 7.91 -1.30
N SER A 80 15.29 7.57 -0.11
CA SER A 80 16.03 6.80 0.89
C SER A 80 16.20 5.32 0.53
N LEU A 81 15.49 4.82 -0.49
CA LEU A 81 15.63 3.46 -1.00
C LEU A 81 16.41 3.38 -2.32
N LYS A 82 16.82 4.53 -2.87
CA LYS A 82 17.62 4.56 -4.10
C LYS A 82 19.01 3.95 -3.89
N GLY A 83 19.42 3.11 -4.83
CA GLY A 83 20.72 2.44 -4.79
C GLY A 83 20.79 1.21 -3.87
N ILE A 84 19.71 0.87 -3.19
CA ILE A 84 19.60 -0.38 -2.43
C ILE A 84 19.18 -1.50 -3.41
N PRO A 85 19.76 -2.72 -3.33
CA PRO A 85 19.32 -3.87 -4.10
C PRO A 85 17.81 -4.11 -3.89
N PHE A 86 17.11 -4.50 -4.94
CA PHE A 86 15.65 -4.49 -4.99
C PHE A 86 14.96 -5.33 -3.89
N ASP A 87 15.49 -6.52 -3.62
CA ASP A 87 14.95 -7.37 -2.54
C ASP A 87 15.17 -6.73 -1.16
N SER A 88 16.34 -6.13 -0.93
CA SER A 88 16.62 -5.40 0.31
C SER A 88 15.78 -4.15 0.45
N ALA A 89 15.52 -3.43 -0.65
CA ALA A 89 14.65 -2.25 -0.65
C ALA A 89 13.20 -2.61 -0.29
N ARG A 90 12.73 -3.79 -0.73
CA ARG A 90 11.41 -4.29 -0.35
C ARG A 90 11.32 -4.59 1.15
N ASP A 91 12.30 -5.31 1.68
CA ASP A 91 12.33 -5.65 3.10
C ASP A 91 12.42 -4.38 3.97
N GLU A 92 13.27 -3.44 3.57
CA GLU A 92 13.42 -2.15 4.24
C GLU A 92 12.13 -1.31 4.20
N LEU A 93 11.42 -1.30 3.06
CA LEU A 93 10.13 -0.63 2.95
C LEU A 93 9.10 -1.24 3.92
N ILE A 94 9.02 -2.56 3.97
CA ILE A 94 8.09 -3.28 4.86
C ILE A 94 8.41 -2.96 6.32
N ASP A 95 9.67 -2.96 6.72
CA ASP A 95 10.08 -2.68 8.10
C ASP A 95 9.77 -1.24 8.49
N ARG A 96 10.10 -0.27 7.65
CA ARG A 96 9.78 1.16 7.90
C ARG A 96 8.28 1.41 7.99
N LEU A 97 7.50 0.80 7.12
CA LEU A 97 6.05 0.93 7.13
C LEU A 97 5.41 0.17 8.31
N SER A 98 5.99 -0.95 8.75
CA SER A 98 5.55 -1.65 9.97
C SER A 98 5.71 -0.77 11.20
N ASN A 99 6.86 -0.07 11.33
CA ASN A 99 7.08 0.88 12.42
C ASN A 99 6.10 2.06 12.35
N TYR A 100 5.88 2.60 11.15
CA TYR A 100 4.89 3.66 10.91
C TYR A 100 3.48 3.22 11.29
N GLN A 101 3.08 2.00 10.92
CA GLN A 101 1.79 1.40 11.24
C GLN A 101 1.59 1.31 12.77
N GLY A 102 2.58 0.79 13.50
CA GLY A 102 2.51 0.69 14.96
C GLY A 102 2.35 2.05 15.65
N TYR A 103 3.09 3.06 15.20
CA TYR A 103 2.98 4.42 15.72
C TYR A 103 1.62 5.06 15.42
N ARG A 104 1.09 4.87 14.21
CA ARG A 104 -0.18 5.43 13.77
C ARG A 104 -1.40 4.67 14.30
N ASN A 105 -1.20 3.47 14.80
CA ASN A 105 -2.26 2.55 15.22
C ASN A 105 -3.35 2.44 14.13
N CYS A 106 -2.93 2.12 12.92
CA CYS A 106 -3.80 1.96 11.75
C CYS A 106 -3.63 0.57 11.12
N TYR A 107 -4.56 0.14 10.30
CA TYR A 107 -4.34 -1.01 9.42
C TYR A 107 -3.43 -0.63 8.26
N LEU A 108 -2.56 -1.55 7.84
CA LEU A 108 -1.65 -1.35 6.72
C LEU A 108 -1.71 -2.54 5.76
N ILE A 109 -1.94 -2.26 4.48
CA ILE A 109 -1.92 -3.25 3.41
C ILE A 109 -0.87 -2.80 2.40
N ILE A 110 0.16 -3.63 2.19
CA ILE A 110 1.17 -3.39 1.16
C ILE A 110 0.95 -4.40 0.04
N VAL A 111 0.77 -3.92 -1.19
CA VAL A 111 0.55 -4.75 -2.36
C VAL A 111 1.77 -4.69 -3.26
N PHE A 112 2.33 -5.85 -3.59
CA PHE A 112 3.43 -6.01 -4.53
C PHE A 112 2.98 -6.81 -5.75
N ASP A 113 3.41 -6.41 -6.94
CA ASP A 113 3.24 -7.21 -8.15
C ASP A 113 4.02 -8.52 -8.02
N ALA A 114 3.37 -9.66 -8.21
CA ALA A 114 4.06 -10.95 -8.35
C ALA A 114 4.58 -11.09 -9.78
N TYR A 115 5.61 -10.32 -10.12
CA TYR A 115 6.13 -10.27 -11.46
C TYR A 115 6.85 -11.56 -11.84
N ARG A 116 6.33 -12.23 -12.90
CA ARG A 116 6.96 -13.33 -13.67
C ARG A 116 7.45 -14.57 -12.94
N VAL A 117 6.89 -14.92 -11.80
CA VAL A 117 7.02 -16.31 -11.35
C VAL A 117 5.89 -17.09 -11.99
N LYS A 118 6.16 -17.83 -13.08
CA LYS A 118 5.21 -18.82 -13.63
C LYS A 118 4.72 -19.65 -12.45
N ASP A 119 3.40 -19.78 -12.31
CA ASP A 119 2.73 -20.47 -11.20
C ASP A 119 2.72 -19.74 -9.85
N SER A 120 2.99 -18.43 -9.78
CA SER A 120 2.78 -17.68 -8.55
C SER A 120 1.29 -17.56 -8.27
N THR A 121 0.82 -18.39 -7.34
CA THR A 121 -0.48 -18.20 -6.70
C THR A 121 -0.44 -16.93 -5.85
N HIS A 122 -1.57 -16.23 -5.77
CA HIS A 122 -1.74 -15.14 -4.81
C HIS A 122 -1.20 -15.56 -3.43
N ARG A 123 -0.27 -14.78 -2.90
CA ARG A 123 0.33 -15.02 -1.58
C ARG A 123 0.12 -13.79 -0.71
N SER A 124 -0.28 -14.01 0.52
CA SER A 124 -0.32 -12.95 1.52
C SER A 124 0.16 -13.47 2.86
N TYR A 125 0.72 -12.57 3.66
CA TYR A 125 0.99 -12.86 5.06
C TYR A 125 0.60 -11.66 5.92
N LYS A 126 0.26 -11.92 7.18
CA LYS A 126 -0.13 -10.91 8.15
C LYS A 126 0.81 -10.92 9.35
N LYS A 127 1.10 -9.71 9.85
CA LYS A 127 1.83 -9.47 11.09
C LYS A 127 1.08 -8.39 11.88
N GLY A 128 0.21 -8.79 12.81
CA GLY A 128 -0.71 -7.87 13.47
C GLY A 128 -1.66 -7.21 12.46
N ASP A 129 -1.69 -5.89 12.45
CA ASP A 129 -2.51 -5.08 11.56
C ASP A 129 -1.81 -4.73 10.23
N LEU A 130 -0.65 -5.31 9.96
CA LEU A 130 0.05 -5.27 8.68
C LEU A 130 -0.28 -6.51 7.85
N GLU A 131 -0.71 -6.31 6.61
CA GLU A 131 -0.88 -7.34 5.60
C GLU A 131 0.00 -7.03 4.38
N VAL A 132 0.85 -7.99 3.97
CA VAL A 132 1.63 -7.90 2.74
C VAL A 132 1.05 -8.88 1.75
N ILE A 133 0.73 -8.39 0.56
CA ILE A 133 0.06 -9.12 -0.52
C ILE A 133 0.96 -9.13 -1.74
N PHE A 134 1.17 -10.31 -2.32
CA PHE A 134 1.76 -10.48 -3.64
C PHE A 134 0.63 -10.89 -4.59
N THR A 135 0.42 -10.13 -5.65
CA THR A 135 -0.64 -10.37 -6.63
C THR A 135 -0.40 -11.67 -7.40
N LYS A 136 -1.33 -12.07 -8.25
CA LYS A 136 -1.10 -13.16 -9.21
C LYS A 136 -0.17 -12.69 -10.32
N TYR A 137 0.36 -13.64 -11.07
CA TYR A 137 1.29 -13.40 -12.18
C TYR A 137 0.82 -12.36 -13.22
N ASP A 138 -0.47 -12.33 -13.52
CA ASP A 138 -1.11 -11.48 -14.53
C ASP A 138 -1.86 -10.28 -13.94
N GLU A 139 -1.76 -10.06 -12.64
CA GLU A 139 -2.46 -9.00 -11.91
C GLU A 139 -1.45 -7.99 -11.36
N THR A 140 -1.59 -6.71 -11.74
CA THR A 140 -0.76 -5.63 -11.19
C THR A 140 -1.27 -5.19 -9.81
N ALA A 141 -0.40 -4.59 -8.99
CA ALA A 141 -0.77 -4.02 -7.70
C ALA A 141 -1.90 -3.00 -7.86
N ASP A 142 -1.83 -2.17 -8.89
CA ASP A 142 -2.84 -1.18 -9.25
C ASP A 142 -4.20 -1.82 -9.48
N SER A 143 -4.28 -2.82 -10.36
CA SER A 143 -5.52 -3.55 -10.65
C SER A 143 -6.08 -4.24 -9.40
N TYR A 144 -5.20 -4.81 -8.58
CA TYR A 144 -5.59 -5.43 -7.33
C TYR A 144 -6.20 -4.43 -6.36
N ILE A 145 -5.56 -3.26 -6.17
CA ILE A 145 -6.04 -2.19 -5.30
C ILE A 145 -7.40 -1.69 -5.79
N GLU A 146 -7.55 -1.35 -7.08
CA GLU A 146 -8.81 -0.88 -7.67
C GLU A 146 -9.96 -1.85 -7.41
N LYS A 147 -9.73 -3.13 -7.61
CA LYS A 147 -10.72 -4.19 -7.40
C LYS A 147 -11.19 -4.28 -5.96
N HIS A 148 -10.31 -4.05 -4.99
CA HIS A 148 -10.60 -4.24 -3.56
C HIS A 148 -10.98 -2.96 -2.81
N VAL A 149 -10.73 -1.78 -3.37
CA VAL A 149 -11.05 -0.47 -2.75
C VAL A 149 -12.49 -0.40 -2.25
N SER A 150 -13.46 -0.85 -3.07
CA SER A 150 -14.88 -0.80 -2.70
C SER A 150 -15.23 -1.68 -1.49
N GLU A 151 -14.54 -2.81 -1.32
CA GLU A 151 -14.72 -3.69 -0.17
C GLU A 151 -14.07 -3.12 1.08
N TRP A 152 -12.81 -2.71 0.99
CA TRP A 152 -12.06 -2.13 2.11
C TRP A 152 -12.72 -0.87 2.65
N LYS A 153 -13.26 -0.01 1.77
CA LYS A 153 -13.98 1.21 2.16
C LYS A 153 -15.20 0.94 3.03
N LYS A 154 -15.83 -0.23 2.93
CA LYS A 154 -16.95 -0.59 3.80
C LYS A 154 -16.50 -0.71 5.26
N LYS A 155 -15.27 -1.17 5.49
CA LYS A 155 -14.71 -1.45 6.82
C LYS A 155 -13.84 -0.31 7.35
N TYR A 156 -13.11 0.39 6.48
CA TYR A 156 -12.05 1.33 6.83
C TYR A 156 -12.24 2.71 6.20
N ARG A 157 -11.62 3.72 6.81
CA ARG A 157 -11.31 5.00 6.17
C ARG A 157 -10.00 4.81 5.41
N LEU A 158 -10.09 4.71 4.08
CA LEU A 158 -8.94 4.38 3.25
C LEU A 158 -8.09 5.60 2.90
N ILE A 159 -6.78 5.41 3.02
CA ILE A 159 -5.73 6.25 2.44
C ILE A 159 -4.94 5.37 1.48
N VAL A 160 -4.81 5.77 0.22
CA VAL A 160 -4.04 5.00 -0.76
C VAL A 160 -2.79 5.76 -1.16
N ALA A 161 -1.65 5.11 -1.00
CA ALA A 161 -0.34 5.64 -1.35
C ALA A 161 0.11 5.05 -2.68
N SER A 162 -0.07 5.81 -3.75
CA SER A 162 0.46 5.54 -5.10
C SER A 162 0.71 6.86 -5.81
N SER A 163 1.71 6.88 -6.70
CA SER A 163 2.00 8.03 -7.57
C SER A 163 1.37 7.88 -8.95
N ASP A 164 0.69 6.76 -9.25
CA ASP A 164 0.02 6.57 -10.53
C ASP A 164 -1.25 7.43 -10.63
N GLY A 165 -1.33 8.20 -11.73
CA GLY A 165 -2.45 9.11 -11.98
C GLY A 165 -3.79 8.40 -12.23
N LEU A 166 -3.79 7.15 -12.71
CA LEU A 166 -5.02 6.40 -12.98
C LEU A 166 -5.65 5.91 -11.68
N ILE A 167 -4.86 5.29 -10.82
CA ILE A 167 -5.32 4.90 -9.48
C ILE A 167 -5.83 6.11 -8.74
N GLN A 168 -5.14 7.24 -8.83
CA GLN A 168 -5.54 8.47 -8.15
C GLN A 168 -6.95 8.92 -8.52
N ASN A 169 -7.35 8.81 -9.78
CA ASN A 169 -8.70 9.16 -10.22
C ASN A 169 -9.75 8.18 -9.70
N THR A 170 -9.46 6.89 -9.74
CA THR A 170 -10.36 5.84 -9.22
C THR A 170 -10.55 5.99 -7.70
N ILE A 171 -9.48 6.22 -6.97
CA ILE A 171 -9.49 6.42 -5.51
C ILE A 171 -10.32 7.64 -5.12
N LEU A 172 -10.14 8.76 -5.83
CA LEU A 172 -10.92 9.98 -5.59
C LEU A 172 -12.39 9.78 -5.93
N ALA A 173 -12.72 9.06 -7.02
CA ALA A 173 -14.11 8.72 -7.36
C ALA A 173 -14.79 7.87 -6.28
N HIS A 174 -14.03 7.03 -5.60
CA HIS A 174 -14.50 6.27 -4.44
C HIS A 174 -14.53 7.09 -3.12
N GLY A 175 -14.09 8.36 -3.13
CA GLY A 175 -14.06 9.22 -1.94
C GLY A 175 -13.02 8.76 -0.91
N CYS A 176 -11.94 8.09 -1.34
CA CYS A 176 -10.81 7.74 -0.50
C CYS A 176 -9.77 8.85 -0.52
N GLN A 177 -8.93 8.91 0.52
CA GLN A 177 -7.81 9.85 0.57
C GLN A 177 -6.62 9.33 -0.22
N ARG A 178 -5.88 10.23 -0.84
CA ARG A 178 -4.65 9.95 -1.56
C ARG A 178 -3.45 10.42 -0.79
N MET A 179 -2.35 9.67 -0.88
CA MET A 179 -1.04 10.06 -0.38
C MET A 179 0.01 9.82 -1.48
N SER A 180 0.93 10.75 -1.68
CA SER A 180 2.04 10.54 -2.61
C SER A 180 3.15 9.71 -1.97
N ALA A 181 4.00 9.06 -2.79
CA ALA A 181 5.16 8.32 -2.31
C ALA A 181 6.08 9.20 -1.46
N ARG A 182 6.34 10.42 -1.90
CA ARG A 182 7.18 11.39 -1.16
C ARG A 182 6.59 11.79 0.19
N GLU A 183 5.27 11.94 0.25
CA GLU A 183 4.58 12.27 1.50
C GLU A 183 4.66 11.10 2.49
N LEU A 184 4.42 9.88 2.01
CA LEU A 184 4.52 8.68 2.84
C LEU A 184 5.95 8.47 3.36
N GLU A 185 6.97 8.63 2.49
CA GLU A 185 8.37 8.57 2.89
C GLU A 185 8.66 9.55 4.03
N LYS A 186 8.29 10.83 3.85
CA LYS A 186 8.51 11.85 4.88
C LYS A 186 7.85 11.48 6.22
N ARG A 187 6.62 10.98 6.19
CA ARG A 187 5.89 10.58 7.39
C ARG A 187 6.51 9.37 8.07
N ALA A 188 6.89 8.35 7.30
CA ALA A 188 7.52 7.14 7.84
C ALA A 188 8.88 7.43 8.46
N LEU A 189 9.71 8.27 7.82
CA LEU A 189 11.02 8.64 8.35
C LEU A 189 10.93 9.50 9.61
N SER A 190 9.97 10.44 9.69
CA SER A 190 9.78 11.24 10.90
C SER A 190 9.33 10.39 12.09
N THR A 191 8.46 9.44 11.87
CA THR A 191 7.99 8.51 12.90
C THR A 191 9.14 7.65 13.46
N ASN A 192 10.00 7.14 12.59
CA ASN A 192 11.15 6.36 13.00
C ASN A 192 12.11 7.20 13.86
N ALA A 193 12.36 8.46 13.47
CA ALA A 193 13.22 9.36 14.25
C ALA A 193 12.64 9.69 15.64
N ASP A 194 11.33 9.85 15.74
CA ASP A 194 10.67 10.14 17.03
C ASP A 194 10.62 8.92 17.95
N ALA A 195 10.43 7.72 17.39
CA ALA A 195 10.52 6.46 18.14
C ALA A 195 11.91 6.28 18.77
N PHE A 196 12.98 6.53 18.01
CA PHE A 196 14.35 6.45 18.52
C PHE A 196 14.62 7.43 19.68
N LYS A 197 14.10 8.65 19.62
CA LYS A 197 14.24 9.65 20.70
C LYS A 197 13.59 9.19 22.00
N THR A 198 12.40 8.61 21.91
CA THR A 198 11.64 8.16 23.09
C THR A 198 12.35 7.03 23.84
N PHE A 199 13.06 6.12 23.12
CA PHE A 199 13.80 5.02 23.75
C PHE A 199 15.14 5.44 24.37
N HIS A 200 15.69 6.61 24.02
CA HIS A 200 16.97 7.09 24.57
C HIS A 200 16.80 8.08 25.72
N THR A 201 15.57 8.38 26.13
CA THR A 201 15.26 9.32 27.22
C THR A 201 14.75 8.60 28.48
N LEU A 202 14.76 7.28 28.49
CA LEU A 202 14.48 6.40 29.64
C LEU A 202 15.77 5.76 30.15
#